data_4fe84e55d72fbc5e313ef816859c1ce7
#
_entry.id   4fe84e55d72fbc5e313ef816859c1ce7
#
_cell.length_a   1.000
_cell.length_b   1.000
_cell.length_c   1.000
_cell.angle_alpha   90.00
_cell.angle_beta   90.00
_cell.angle_gamma   90.00
#
_symmetry.space_group_name_H-M   'P 1'
#
loop_
_entity.id
_entity.type
_entity.pdbx_description
1 polymer ?
#
loop_
_entity_poly.entity_id
_entity_poly.type
_entity_poly.pdbx_seq_one_letter_code
_entity_poly.pdbx_strand_id
1 'polypeptide(L)'
;MRNRYVIMLALGAAALAGLVPGMADAQDRKTSRPQSRAGMADGGVLSTMPHGLYECAVPGDAGGEAYIVIAEESFRIGTASSYTNAQGNGIYLMRGRELVFTRGPKKDQRFRRIGDNMLQKLAADGSLGKLICTRRGSPD
;
A
#
# COMPACT_ATOMS: atom_id res chain seq x y z
N MET A 1 25.91 46.60 -16.74
CA MET A 1 25.21 47.27 -17.85
C MET A 1 23.73 46.97 -17.65
N ARG A 2 22.97 47.75 -16.95
CA ARG A 2 22.22 48.98 -17.28
C ARG A 2 21.37 48.78 -18.54
N ASN A 3 20.07 48.64 -18.33
CA ASN A 3 18.96 49.34 -19.05
C ASN A 3 17.66 48.88 -18.41
N ARG A 4 16.93 49.65 -17.69
CA ARG A 4 16.20 50.92 -17.78
C ARG A 4 15.39 51.04 -19.09
N TYR A 5 14.14 51.16 -18.91
CA TYR A 5 13.14 52.00 -19.64
C TYR A 5 11.78 51.28 -19.65
N VAL A 6 10.63 51.83 -19.48
CA VAL A 6 10.11 53.15 -19.14
C VAL A 6 8.57 52.94 -19.05
N ILE A 7 7.97 53.68 -18.19
CA ILE A 7 6.56 53.88 -17.87
C ILE A 7 5.76 54.29 -19.12
N MET A 8 4.54 53.78 -19.28
CA MET A 8 3.46 54.55 -19.92
C MET A 8 2.15 54.32 -19.17
N LEU A 9 1.70 55.39 -18.56
CA LEU A 9 0.34 55.61 -18.08
C LEU A 9 -0.63 55.79 -19.27
N ALA A 10 -1.80 55.21 -19.17
CA ALA A 10 -2.97 55.76 -19.86
C ALA A 10 -4.21 55.55 -18.99
N LEU A 11 -4.75 56.66 -18.54
CA LEU A 11 -6.06 56.81 -17.94
C LEU A 11 -7.15 56.61 -19.02
N GLY A 12 -8.25 55.97 -18.64
CA GLY A 12 -9.46 55.97 -19.45
C GLY A 12 -10.64 55.54 -18.59
N ALA A 13 -11.38 56.50 -18.08
CA ALA A 13 -12.63 56.33 -17.37
C ALA A 13 -13.79 56.20 -18.37
N ALA A 14 -14.73 55.29 -18.15
CA ALA A 14 -16.15 55.46 -18.49
C ALA A 14 -17.01 54.46 -17.76
N ALA A 15 -17.89 54.98 -16.95
CA ALA A 15 -18.96 54.26 -16.27
C ALA A 15 -20.10 53.96 -17.26
N LEU A 16 -20.74 52.80 -17.14
CA LEU A 16 -22.14 52.62 -17.46
C LEU A 16 -22.71 51.50 -16.61
N ALA A 17 -23.67 51.90 -15.79
CA ALA A 17 -24.53 51.03 -14.99
C ALA A 17 -25.45 50.21 -15.88
N GLY A 18 -25.52 48.91 -15.65
CA GLY A 18 -26.52 48.02 -16.19
C GLY A 18 -26.94 47.07 -15.10
N LEU A 19 -28.06 47.38 -14.44
CA LEU A 19 -28.80 46.41 -13.62
C LEU A 19 -29.35 45.36 -14.53
N VAL A 20 -28.99 44.10 -14.27
CA VAL A 20 -29.73 42.94 -14.75
C VAL A 20 -30.06 42.09 -13.51
N PRO A 21 -31.35 41.90 -13.18
CA PRO A 21 -31.78 41.03 -12.11
C PRO A 21 -31.85 39.58 -12.62
N GLY A 22 -31.24 38.71 -11.87
CA GLY A 22 -31.70 37.37 -11.66
C GLY A 22 -31.62 36.37 -12.80
N MET A 23 -30.63 35.54 -12.74
CA MET A 23 -30.83 34.10 -12.96
C MET A 23 -29.93 33.35 -11.95
N ALA A 24 -30.62 32.63 -11.10
CA ALA A 24 -29.97 31.69 -10.16
C ALA A 24 -29.35 30.61 -11.00
N ASP A 25 -28.04 30.72 -11.25
CA ASP A 25 -27.26 29.60 -11.66
C ASP A 25 -27.16 28.66 -10.47
N ALA A 26 -27.83 27.52 -10.61
CA ALA A 26 -27.60 26.36 -9.80
C ALA A 26 -26.13 25.98 -9.98
N GLN A 27 -25.29 26.45 -9.07
CA GLN A 27 -23.93 25.97 -8.95
C GLN A 27 -23.98 24.50 -8.67
N ASP A 28 -23.74 23.76 -9.73
CA ASP A 28 -23.29 22.37 -9.69
C ASP A 28 -22.22 22.25 -8.62
N ARG A 29 -22.65 21.84 -7.43
CA ARG A 29 -21.76 21.40 -6.38
C ARG A 29 -21.10 20.13 -6.89
N LYS A 30 -20.10 20.30 -7.72
CA LYS A 30 -19.08 19.30 -7.89
C LYS A 30 -18.61 18.93 -6.49
N THR A 31 -19.21 17.88 -5.97
CA THR A 31 -18.78 17.23 -4.75
C THR A 31 -17.34 16.83 -4.99
N SER A 32 -16.44 17.67 -4.56
CA SER A 32 -15.03 17.35 -4.49
C SER A 32 -14.95 16.15 -3.56
N ARG A 33 -14.91 14.98 -4.17
CA ARG A 33 -14.55 13.74 -3.48
C ARG A 33 -13.29 14.07 -2.70
N PRO A 34 -13.26 13.93 -1.38
CA PRO A 34 -12.03 14.18 -0.65
C PRO A 34 -10.98 13.26 -1.25
N GLN A 35 -10.02 13.86 -1.91
CA GLN A 35 -8.81 13.16 -2.29
C GLN A 35 -8.23 12.62 -0.99
N SER A 36 -8.29 11.32 -0.87
CA SER A 36 -7.64 10.60 0.21
C SER A 36 -6.21 11.11 0.28
N ARG A 37 -5.90 11.82 1.35
CA ARG A 37 -4.55 12.28 1.65
C ARG A 37 -3.65 11.04 1.65
N ALA A 38 -2.95 10.83 0.55
CA ALA A 38 -1.77 10.00 0.53
C ALA A 38 -0.75 10.67 1.45
N GLY A 39 -0.65 10.18 2.68
CA GLY A 39 0.23 10.77 3.68
C GLY A 39 -0.24 10.62 5.11
N MET A 40 -1.16 9.72 5.39
CA MET A 40 -1.41 9.32 6.77
C MET A 40 -0.56 8.12 7.11
N ALA A 41 0.34 8.40 8.05
CA ALA A 41 1.10 7.42 8.83
C ALA A 41 0.40 6.06 8.94
N ASP A 42 1.19 5.03 8.87
CA ASP A 42 1.04 3.59 9.09
C ASP A 42 -0.04 3.06 10.04
N GLY A 43 -1.13 3.75 10.23
CA GLY A 43 -2.37 3.28 10.85
C GLY A 43 -3.29 2.62 9.82
N GLY A 44 -2.73 1.82 8.91
CA GLY A 44 -3.46 1.23 7.80
C GLY A 44 -4.72 0.46 8.22
N VAL A 45 -5.73 0.51 7.37
CA VAL A 45 -6.96 -0.27 7.51
C VAL A 45 -6.61 -1.75 7.68
N LEU A 46 -7.32 -2.44 8.56
CA LEU A 46 -7.21 -3.89 8.71
C LEU A 46 -7.64 -4.57 7.41
N SER A 47 -6.84 -5.52 6.98
CA SER A 47 -7.07 -6.25 5.74
C SER A 47 -6.65 -7.71 5.89
N THR A 48 -6.83 -8.50 4.85
CA THR A 48 -6.40 -9.89 4.79
C THR A 48 -5.56 -10.13 3.55
N MET A 49 -4.74 -11.18 3.58
CA MET A 49 -4.07 -11.70 2.40
C MET A 49 -4.99 -12.68 1.65
N PRO A 50 -4.83 -12.81 0.34
CA PRO A 50 -5.52 -13.85 -0.42
C PRO A 50 -5.26 -15.24 0.16
N HIS A 51 -6.32 -16.07 0.21
CA HIS A 51 -6.20 -17.44 0.71
C HIS A 51 -5.32 -18.30 -0.21
N GLY A 52 -4.61 -19.24 0.34
CA GLY A 52 -3.78 -20.17 -0.42
C GLY A 52 -2.46 -20.49 0.25
N LEU A 53 -1.68 -21.36 -0.39
CA LEU A 53 -0.34 -21.72 0.07
C LEU A 53 0.65 -20.62 -0.31
N TYR A 54 1.38 -20.14 0.65
CA TYR A 54 2.53 -19.24 0.50
C TYR A 54 3.81 -20.04 0.66
N GLU A 55 4.48 -20.27 -0.44
CA GLU A 55 5.79 -20.92 -0.46
C GLU A 55 6.87 -19.87 -0.24
N CYS A 56 7.71 -20.11 0.74
CA CYS A 56 8.76 -19.19 1.15
C CYS A 56 10.13 -19.67 0.64
N ALA A 57 10.88 -18.75 0.05
CA ALA A 57 12.20 -19.03 -0.49
C ALA A 57 13.17 -17.88 -0.23
N VAL A 58 14.44 -18.18 -0.24
CA VAL A 58 15.54 -17.20 -0.25
C VAL A 58 16.26 -17.24 -1.60
N PRO A 59 16.91 -16.14 -2.01
CA PRO A 59 17.76 -16.16 -3.20
C PRO A 59 18.84 -17.24 -3.08
N GLY A 60 19.02 -18.00 -4.16
CA GLY A 60 20.11 -18.95 -4.29
C GLY A 60 21.38 -18.32 -4.86
N ASP A 61 22.33 -19.17 -5.27
CA ASP A 61 23.61 -18.75 -5.82
C ASP A 61 23.59 -18.75 -7.37
N ALA A 62 24.44 -17.91 -7.96
CA ALA A 62 24.52 -17.75 -9.42
C ALA A 62 24.96 -19.02 -10.18
N GLY A 63 25.52 -20.02 -9.49
CA GLY A 63 25.95 -21.29 -10.07
C GLY A 63 25.02 -22.48 -9.76
N GLY A 64 23.91 -22.24 -9.03
CA GLY A 64 22.98 -23.27 -8.57
C GLY A 64 21.53 -22.92 -8.84
N GLU A 65 20.64 -23.29 -7.92
CA GLU A 65 19.24 -22.93 -7.99
C GLU A 65 19.04 -21.41 -7.78
N ALA A 66 18.20 -20.79 -8.59
CA ALA A 66 17.94 -19.36 -8.52
C ALA A 66 17.32 -18.94 -7.17
N TYR A 67 16.63 -19.84 -6.50
CA TYR A 67 16.07 -19.65 -5.16
C TYR A 67 15.96 -21.00 -4.44
N ILE A 68 16.09 -20.96 -3.13
CA ILE A 68 16.04 -22.13 -2.25
C ILE A 68 14.76 -22.05 -1.43
N VAL A 69 13.87 -23.03 -1.59
CA VAL A 69 12.61 -23.13 -0.84
C VAL A 69 12.91 -23.51 0.61
N ILE A 70 12.32 -22.77 1.54
CA ILE A 70 12.39 -23.03 2.98
C ILE A 70 11.00 -23.53 3.42
N ALA A 71 10.83 -24.84 3.42
CA ALA A 71 9.54 -25.47 3.68
C ALA A 71 8.97 -25.13 5.07
N GLU A 72 9.81 -25.05 6.09
CA GLU A 72 9.42 -24.73 7.47
C GLU A 72 8.89 -23.30 7.62
N GLU A 73 9.29 -22.40 6.72
CA GLU A 73 8.80 -21.02 6.68
C GLU A 73 7.49 -20.89 5.91
N SER A 74 7.17 -21.86 5.07
CA SER A 74 5.96 -21.85 4.24
C SER A 74 4.70 -22.04 5.09
N PHE A 75 3.59 -21.45 4.66
CA PHE A 75 2.32 -21.49 5.38
C PHE A 75 1.14 -21.32 4.43
N ARG A 76 -0.02 -21.77 4.86
CA ARG A 76 -1.28 -21.58 4.15
C ARG A 76 -2.13 -20.55 4.87
N ILE A 77 -2.59 -19.53 4.14
CA ILE A 77 -3.57 -18.56 4.63
C ILE A 77 -4.98 -19.10 4.39
N GLY A 78 -5.76 -19.12 5.46
CA GLY A 78 -7.16 -19.51 5.47
C GLY A 78 -8.11 -18.33 5.70
N THR A 79 -9.35 -18.64 6.06
CA THR A 79 -10.38 -17.64 6.37
C THR A 79 -10.14 -16.95 7.72
N ALA A 80 -10.78 -15.78 7.91
CA ALA A 80 -10.78 -15.06 9.18
C ALA A 80 -9.38 -14.79 9.77
N SER A 81 -8.42 -14.40 8.92
CA SER A 81 -7.03 -14.13 9.32
C SER A 81 -6.32 -15.33 9.98
N SER A 82 -6.74 -16.55 9.66
CA SER A 82 -6.08 -17.76 10.10
C SER A 82 -4.94 -18.18 9.18
N TYR A 83 -3.98 -18.92 9.71
CA TYR A 83 -2.98 -19.62 8.92
C TYR A 83 -2.67 -20.98 9.49
N THR A 84 -2.12 -21.85 8.67
CA THR A 84 -1.61 -23.17 9.04
C THR A 84 -0.24 -23.41 8.44
N ASN A 85 0.61 -24.14 9.13
CA ASN A 85 1.87 -24.68 8.62
C ASN A 85 2.11 -26.09 9.15
N ALA A 86 3.29 -26.66 8.88
CA ALA A 86 3.63 -28.02 9.34
C ALA A 86 3.65 -28.16 10.87
N GLN A 87 3.85 -27.06 11.61
CA GLN A 87 3.96 -27.07 13.08
C GLN A 87 2.62 -26.76 13.77
N GLY A 88 1.58 -26.36 13.04
CA GLY A 88 0.28 -26.07 13.62
C GLY A 88 -0.46 -24.93 12.92
N ASN A 89 -1.40 -24.35 13.63
CA ASN A 89 -2.23 -23.25 13.16
C ASN A 89 -2.09 -22.00 14.05
N GLY A 90 -2.49 -20.88 13.52
CA GLY A 90 -2.45 -19.62 14.25
C GLY A 90 -3.25 -18.52 13.57
N ILE A 91 -3.04 -17.31 14.05
CA ILE A 91 -3.73 -16.10 13.60
C ILE A 91 -2.70 -15.06 13.23
N TYR A 92 -2.99 -14.31 12.16
CA TYR A 92 -2.24 -13.13 11.78
C TYR A 92 -3.10 -11.88 11.82
N LEU A 93 -2.48 -10.75 11.91
CA LEU A 93 -3.09 -9.42 11.75
C LEU A 93 -2.39 -8.72 10.58
N MET A 94 -3.18 -8.17 9.66
CA MET A 94 -2.65 -7.33 8.59
C MET A 94 -3.16 -5.90 8.76
N ARG A 95 -2.21 -4.97 8.87
CA ARG A 95 -2.48 -3.54 8.94
C ARG A 95 -1.72 -2.81 7.84
N GLY A 96 -2.44 -2.21 6.92
CA GLY A 96 -1.84 -1.62 5.74
C GLY A 96 -1.06 -2.67 4.94
N ARG A 97 0.25 -2.54 4.89
CA ARG A 97 1.15 -3.47 4.18
C ARG A 97 1.92 -4.40 5.11
N GLU A 98 1.72 -4.33 6.41
CA GLU A 98 2.41 -5.16 7.37
C GLU A 98 1.50 -6.28 7.88
N LEU A 99 2.01 -7.51 7.82
CA LEU A 99 1.41 -8.71 8.37
C LEU A 99 2.23 -9.15 9.58
N VAL A 100 1.55 -9.39 10.70
CA VAL A 100 2.15 -9.89 11.94
C VAL A 100 1.45 -11.17 12.35
N PHE A 101 2.18 -12.22 12.59
CA PHE A 101 1.63 -13.43 13.20
C PHE A 101 1.45 -13.21 14.71
N THR A 102 0.20 -13.22 15.19
CA THR A 102 -0.13 -12.89 16.57
C THR A 102 -0.30 -14.12 17.45
N ARG A 103 -0.57 -15.28 16.86
CA ARG A 103 -0.71 -16.57 17.55
C ARG A 103 -0.18 -17.71 16.70
N GLY A 104 0.18 -18.82 17.37
CA GLY A 104 0.64 -20.03 16.72
C GLY A 104 2.16 -20.12 16.54
N PRO A 105 2.63 -21.10 15.76
CA PRO A 105 4.07 -21.41 15.63
C PRO A 105 4.93 -20.25 15.08
N LYS A 106 4.34 -19.36 14.29
CA LYS A 106 5.04 -18.21 13.70
C LYS A 106 4.83 -16.91 14.49
N LYS A 107 4.34 -17.00 15.75
CA LYS A 107 4.10 -15.82 16.57
C LYS A 107 5.28 -14.86 16.58
N ASP A 108 4.97 -13.55 16.53
CA ASP A 108 5.91 -12.42 16.50
C ASP A 108 6.72 -12.26 15.21
N GLN A 109 6.58 -13.17 14.24
CA GLN A 109 7.15 -12.97 12.92
C GLN A 109 6.36 -11.90 12.17
N ARG A 110 7.11 -11.03 11.46
CA ARG A 110 6.56 -9.89 10.73
C ARG A 110 6.94 -9.97 9.26
N PHE A 111 6.00 -9.62 8.41
CA PHE A 111 6.17 -9.60 6.96
C PHE A 111 5.66 -8.29 6.39
N ARG A 112 6.23 -7.85 5.28
CA ARG A 112 5.74 -6.75 4.48
C ARG A 112 5.15 -7.28 3.18
N ARG A 113 3.93 -6.86 2.87
CA ARG A 113 3.33 -7.12 1.56
C ARG A 113 4.06 -6.31 0.50
N ILE A 114 4.69 -6.98 -0.44
CA ILE A 114 5.44 -6.39 -1.56
C ILE A 114 4.72 -6.56 -2.90
N GLY A 115 3.65 -7.32 -2.93
CA GLY A 115 2.78 -7.54 -4.08
C GLY A 115 1.45 -8.16 -3.65
N ASP A 116 0.52 -8.38 -4.58
CA ASP A 116 -0.80 -8.92 -4.26
C ASP A 116 -0.73 -10.33 -3.67
N ASN A 117 0.24 -11.10 -4.12
CA ASN A 117 0.46 -12.48 -3.72
C ASN A 117 1.84 -12.70 -3.09
N MET A 118 2.50 -11.64 -2.61
CA MET A 118 3.88 -11.69 -2.16
C MET A 118 4.08 -11.01 -0.82
N LEU A 119 4.79 -11.70 0.07
CA LEU A 119 5.19 -11.23 1.39
C LEU A 119 6.70 -11.36 1.54
N GLN A 120 7.36 -10.37 2.11
CA GLN A 120 8.78 -10.41 2.45
C GLN A 120 8.95 -10.33 3.95
N LYS A 121 9.74 -11.24 4.52
CA LYS A 121 9.98 -11.31 5.97
C LYS A 121 10.77 -10.08 6.43
N LEU A 122 10.36 -9.51 7.55
CA LEU A 122 11.09 -8.42 8.21
C LEU A 122 12.04 -8.99 9.25
N ALA A 123 13.21 -8.40 9.34
CA ALA A 123 14.13 -8.64 10.45
C ALA A 123 13.62 -7.97 11.74
N ALA A 124 14.26 -8.25 12.87
CA ALA A 124 13.86 -7.70 14.16
C ALA A 124 13.90 -6.16 14.21
N ASP A 125 14.82 -5.55 13.48
CA ASP A 125 14.95 -4.09 13.33
C ASP A 125 13.94 -3.47 12.35
N GLY A 126 13.08 -4.29 11.71
CA GLY A 126 12.10 -3.87 10.72
C GLY A 126 12.65 -3.74 9.30
N SER A 127 13.91 -4.03 9.06
CA SER A 127 14.49 -4.07 7.71
C SER A 127 13.97 -5.27 6.92
N LEU A 128 14.02 -5.17 5.59
CA LEU A 128 13.61 -6.26 4.70
C LEU A 128 14.64 -7.39 4.74
N GLY A 129 14.20 -8.58 5.13
CA GLY A 129 14.99 -9.80 5.06
C GLY A 129 15.05 -10.38 3.65
N LYS A 130 15.80 -11.46 3.48
CA LYS A 130 15.95 -12.14 2.17
C LYS A 130 14.81 -13.10 1.85
N LEU A 131 14.04 -13.55 2.85
CA LEU A 131 12.97 -14.52 2.67
C LEU A 131 11.75 -13.86 2.03
N ILE A 132 11.32 -14.40 0.90
CA ILE A 132 10.11 -13.97 0.19
C ILE A 132 9.16 -15.17 0.11
N CYS A 133 7.90 -14.92 0.45
CA CYS A 133 6.84 -15.90 0.38
C CYS A 133 5.87 -15.51 -0.74
N THR A 134 5.71 -16.38 -1.71
CA THR A 134 4.84 -16.17 -2.89
C THR A 134 3.67 -17.14 -2.82
N ARG A 135 2.46 -16.62 -3.02
CA ARG A 135 1.27 -17.45 -3.11
C ARG A 135 1.35 -18.33 -4.35
N ARG A 136 1.28 -19.64 -4.12
CA ARG A 136 1.10 -20.61 -5.20
C ARG A 136 -0.37 -20.62 -5.62
N GLY A 137 -0.60 -20.71 -6.93
CA GLY A 137 -1.92 -20.96 -7.44
C GLY A 137 -2.49 -22.22 -6.76
N SER A 138 -3.79 -22.20 -6.44
CA SER A 138 -4.44 -23.44 -6.01
C SER A 138 -4.34 -24.42 -7.17
N PRO A 139 -3.83 -25.62 -7.02
CA PRO A 139 -4.15 -26.67 -7.98
C PRO A 139 -5.66 -26.87 -7.84
N ASP A 140 -6.38 -26.64 -8.94
CA ASP A 140 -7.80 -27.02 -9.09
C ASP A 140 -7.97 -28.51 -8.92
#